data_5b0a2541ce2aa55f8c5a5123dd701108
#
_entry.id   5b0a2541ce2aa55f8c5a5123dd701108
#
_cell.length_a   1.000
_cell.length_b   1.000
_cell.length_c   1.000
_cell.angle_alpha   90.00
_cell.angle_beta   90.00
_cell.angle_gamma   90.00
#
_symmetry.space_group_name_H-M   'P 1'
#
loop_
_entity.id
_entity.type
_entity.pdbx_description
1 polymer ?
#
loop_
_entity_poly.entity_id
_entity_poly.type
_entity_poly.pdbx_seq_one_letter_code
_entity_poly.pdbx_strand_id
1 'polypeptide(L)'
;MSNVEKTMIIELTTNDFEALLKGIAPRNLHLVQDSAIAPPEVLAMLNRLAADIGAEFSPSAWMIVEDGEIVGLCSIVRVPQDGNIHIGYGVAPSHQGRGCTTRAIGQLLEWGRNDPRVALISAETGVDNIASQRVLERNGFVQIGERVDAEDGPLICWQAMTA
;
A
#
# COMPACT_ATOMS: atom_id res chain seq x y z
N MET A 1 26.79 14.83 1.32
CA MET A 1 25.35 14.60 1.55
C MET A 1 24.86 13.42 0.74
N SER A 2 24.20 12.50 1.37
CA SER A 2 23.64 11.37 0.63
C SER A 2 22.42 11.83 -0.15
N ASN A 3 22.33 11.43 -1.41
CA ASN A 3 21.17 11.68 -2.27
C ASN A 3 20.16 10.53 -2.15
N VAL A 4 20.07 9.93 -0.97
CA VAL A 4 19.11 8.84 -0.75
C VAL A 4 17.71 9.44 -0.74
N GLU A 5 16.88 8.98 -1.66
CA GLU A 5 15.48 9.36 -1.70
C GLU A 5 14.80 8.92 -0.40
N LYS A 6 14.10 9.84 0.22
CA LYS A 6 13.44 9.58 1.49
C LYS A 6 11.99 9.19 1.23
N THR A 7 11.73 7.89 1.39
CA THR A 7 10.38 7.32 1.29
C THR A 7 9.82 7.11 2.68
N MET A 8 8.56 7.45 2.89
CA MET A 8 7.86 7.19 4.14
C MET A 8 6.40 6.84 3.88
N ILE A 9 5.80 6.12 4.82
CA ILE A 9 4.35 5.88 4.82
C ILE A 9 3.72 6.80 5.86
N ILE A 10 2.59 7.40 5.50
CA ILE A 10 1.84 8.31 6.37
C ILE A 10 0.39 7.85 6.38
N GLU A 11 -0.21 7.72 7.57
CA GLU A 11 -1.61 7.32 7.67
C GLU A 11 -2.50 8.21 6.82
N LEU A 12 -3.38 7.58 6.06
CA LEU A 12 -4.32 8.23 5.16
C LEU A 12 -5.69 8.25 5.83
N THR A 13 -6.10 9.42 6.29
CA THR A 13 -7.38 9.61 6.97
C THR A 13 -8.51 9.90 5.97
N THR A 14 -9.76 9.92 6.45
CA THR A 14 -10.93 10.30 5.63
C THR A 14 -10.74 11.70 5.03
N ASN A 15 -10.22 12.65 5.81
CA ASN A 15 -9.96 14.01 5.31
C ASN A 15 -8.92 14.01 4.21
N ASP A 16 -7.89 13.17 4.33
CA ASP A 16 -6.88 13.03 3.28
C ASP A 16 -7.49 12.47 2.00
N PHE A 17 -8.34 11.44 2.09
CA PHE A 17 -9.05 10.90 0.93
C PHE A 17 -9.93 11.95 0.25
N GLU A 18 -10.64 12.75 1.04
CA GLU A 18 -11.49 13.82 0.50
C GLU A 18 -10.66 14.83 -0.30
N ALA A 19 -9.48 15.21 0.22
CA ALA A 19 -8.57 16.11 -0.49
C ALA A 19 -8.09 15.49 -1.80
N LEU A 20 -7.65 14.24 -1.77
CA LEU A 20 -7.19 13.53 -2.96
C LEU A 20 -8.28 13.41 -4.02
N LEU A 21 -9.53 13.15 -3.62
CA LEU A 21 -10.66 13.06 -4.54
C LEU A 21 -10.95 14.41 -5.22
N LYS A 22 -10.62 15.53 -4.57
CA LYS A 22 -10.74 16.86 -5.13
C LYS A 22 -9.51 17.30 -5.92
N GLY A 23 -8.48 16.45 -6.01
CA GLY A 23 -7.22 16.80 -6.66
C GLY A 23 -6.35 17.73 -5.84
N ILE A 24 -6.53 17.75 -4.52
CA ILE A 24 -5.79 18.61 -3.59
C ILE A 24 -4.86 17.74 -2.76
N ALA A 25 -3.59 18.17 -2.63
CA ALA A 25 -2.62 17.48 -1.77
C ALA A 25 -2.91 17.81 -0.30
N PRO A 26 -3.10 16.79 0.57
CA PRO A 26 -3.29 17.03 2.00
C PRO A 26 -1.96 17.32 2.70
N ARG A 27 -2.02 17.90 3.90
CA ARG A 27 -0.92 18.01 4.87
C ARG A 27 0.35 18.68 4.34
N ASN A 28 0.24 19.69 3.48
CA ASN A 28 1.39 20.39 2.88
C ASN A 28 2.29 19.47 2.04
N LEU A 29 1.75 18.36 1.57
CA LEU A 29 2.42 17.48 0.62
C LEU A 29 2.15 17.96 -0.81
N HIS A 30 2.78 17.31 -1.78
CA HIS A 30 2.60 17.61 -3.19
C HIS A 30 2.04 16.39 -3.92
N LEU A 31 1.21 16.64 -4.93
CA LEU A 31 0.74 15.56 -5.81
C LEU A 31 1.71 15.37 -6.97
N VAL A 32 1.78 14.14 -7.49
CA VAL A 32 2.49 13.85 -8.72
C VAL A 32 1.81 14.62 -9.85
N GLN A 33 2.60 15.35 -10.66
CA GLN A 33 2.06 16.22 -11.70
C GLN A 33 1.78 15.48 -13.01
N ASP A 34 2.59 14.48 -13.33
CA ASP A 34 2.59 13.83 -14.65
C ASP A 34 1.63 12.64 -14.74
N SER A 35 1.14 12.15 -13.63
CA SER A 35 0.24 11.00 -13.60
C SER A 35 -0.57 11.00 -12.31
N ALA A 36 -1.70 10.30 -12.33
CA ALA A 36 -2.51 10.13 -11.13
C ALA A 36 -1.99 8.96 -10.30
N ILE A 37 -2.07 9.08 -8.96
CA ILE A 37 -1.72 7.96 -8.07
C ILE A 37 -2.74 6.83 -8.19
N ALA A 38 -3.99 7.14 -8.53
CA ALA A 38 -5.05 6.19 -8.83
C ALA A 38 -6.18 6.91 -9.56
N PRO A 39 -6.98 6.20 -10.37
CA PRO A 39 -8.19 6.79 -10.95
C PRO A 39 -9.20 7.22 -9.88
N PRO A 40 -10.04 8.25 -10.13
CA PRO A 40 -11.02 8.73 -9.14
C PRO A 40 -11.95 7.64 -8.59
N GLU A 41 -12.40 6.72 -9.43
CA GLU A 41 -13.27 5.62 -8.99
C GLU A 41 -12.55 4.65 -8.06
N VAL A 42 -11.25 4.45 -8.26
CA VAL A 42 -10.43 3.62 -7.38
C VAL A 42 -10.21 4.33 -6.04
N LEU A 43 -9.92 5.63 -6.07
CA LEU A 43 -9.79 6.43 -4.83
C LEU A 43 -11.09 6.41 -4.02
N ALA A 44 -12.23 6.54 -4.67
CA ALA A 44 -13.54 6.50 -4.00
C ALA A 44 -13.80 5.13 -3.36
N MET A 45 -13.46 4.06 -4.07
CA MET A 45 -13.56 2.69 -3.56
C MET A 45 -12.66 2.49 -2.34
N LEU A 46 -11.40 2.91 -2.43
CA LEU A 46 -10.44 2.78 -1.34
C LEU A 46 -10.86 3.60 -0.11
N ASN A 47 -11.45 4.78 -0.32
CA ASN A 47 -11.96 5.60 0.77
C ASN A 47 -13.08 4.87 1.53
N ARG A 48 -14.05 4.29 0.81
CA ARG A 48 -15.13 3.53 1.45
C ARG A 48 -14.60 2.32 2.19
N LEU A 49 -13.68 1.59 1.56
CA LEU A 49 -13.06 0.41 2.16
C LEU A 49 -12.30 0.77 3.43
N ALA A 50 -11.52 1.85 3.38
CA ALA A 50 -10.75 2.32 4.54
C ALA A 50 -11.65 2.74 5.70
N ALA A 51 -12.80 3.37 5.41
CA ALA A 51 -13.76 3.75 6.43
C ALA A 51 -14.41 2.51 7.08
N ASP A 52 -14.80 1.53 6.27
CA ASP A 52 -15.42 0.30 6.77
C ASP A 52 -14.44 -0.50 7.62
N ILE A 53 -13.21 -0.67 7.17
CA ILE A 53 -12.18 -1.39 7.93
C ILE A 53 -11.77 -0.59 9.16
N GLY A 54 -11.66 0.74 9.02
CA GLY A 54 -11.25 1.65 10.09
C GLY A 54 -12.18 1.63 11.30
N ALA A 55 -13.44 1.23 11.14
CA ALA A 55 -14.37 1.05 12.24
C ALA A 55 -13.93 -0.08 13.19
N GLU A 56 -13.16 -1.05 12.69
CA GLU A 56 -12.72 -2.21 13.46
C GLU A 56 -11.21 -2.26 13.65
N PHE A 57 -10.44 -1.67 12.73
CA PHE A 57 -8.97 -1.70 12.77
C PHE A 57 -8.41 -0.42 12.14
N SER A 58 -7.58 0.30 12.90
CA SER A 58 -6.97 1.55 12.44
C SER A 58 -5.48 1.55 12.81
N PRO A 59 -4.58 2.08 11.97
CA PRO A 59 -4.81 2.66 10.63
C PRO A 59 -5.19 1.61 9.59
N SER A 60 -5.95 2.01 8.57
CA SER A 60 -6.39 1.08 7.52
C SER A 60 -5.85 1.44 6.12
N ALA A 61 -5.22 2.59 5.98
CA ALA A 61 -4.62 3.03 4.72
C ALA A 61 -3.48 4.00 4.99
N TRP A 62 -2.53 4.05 4.04
CA TRP A 62 -1.35 4.90 4.12
C TRP A 62 -1.08 5.55 2.76
N MET A 63 -0.54 6.77 2.79
CA MET A 63 0.08 7.40 1.63
C MET A 63 1.53 6.94 1.56
N ILE A 64 2.00 6.64 0.36
CA ILE A 64 3.43 6.44 0.09
C ILE A 64 3.96 7.80 -0.35
N VAL A 65 4.88 8.34 0.42
CA VAL A 65 5.42 9.69 0.22
C VAL A 65 6.92 9.61 -0.04
N GLU A 66 7.38 10.29 -1.08
CA GLU A 66 8.79 10.38 -1.42
C GLU A 66 9.15 11.85 -1.57
N ASP A 67 10.06 12.33 -0.70
CA ASP A 67 10.52 13.71 -0.68
C ASP A 67 9.38 14.75 -0.69
N GLY A 68 8.34 14.49 0.11
CA GLY A 68 7.19 15.37 0.24
C GLY A 68 6.13 15.22 -0.84
N GLU A 69 6.33 14.34 -1.80
CA GLU A 69 5.39 14.07 -2.88
C GLU A 69 4.63 12.76 -2.63
N ILE A 70 3.30 12.80 -2.75
CA ILE A 70 2.48 11.59 -2.62
C ILE A 70 2.60 10.82 -3.93
N VAL A 71 3.27 9.67 -3.88
CA VAL A 71 3.56 8.88 -5.08
C VAL A 71 2.71 7.61 -5.19
N GLY A 72 2.03 7.22 -4.12
CA GLY A 72 1.21 6.02 -4.15
C GLY A 72 0.41 5.83 -2.87
N LEU A 73 -0.28 4.72 -2.81
CA LEU A 73 -1.14 4.34 -1.68
C LEU A 73 -0.91 2.88 -1.30
N CYS A 74 -1.12 2.58 -0.03
CA CYS A 74 -1.17 1.22 0.49
C CYS A 74 -2.40 1.12 1.39
N SER A 75 -3.17 0.05 1.24
CA SER A 75 -4.41 -0.12 2.01
C SER A 75 -4.54 -1.54 2.54
N ILE A 76 -5.16 -1.66 3.72
CA ILE A 76 -5.69 -2.93 4.17
C ILE A 76 -6.98 -3.15 3.36
N VAL A 77 -7.10 -4.29 2.71
CA VAL A 77 -8.19 -4.52 1.75
C VAL A 77 -9.30 -5.43 2.26
N ARG A 78 -9.17 -5.94 3.48
CA ARG A 78 -10.24 -6.68 4.18
C ARG A 78 -10.02 -6.57 5.69
N VAL A 79 -11.10 -6.77 6.43
CA VAL A 79 -11.03 -6.69 7.90
C VAL A 79 -10.00 -7.70 8.41
N PRO A 80 -9.01 -7.26 9.22
CA PRO A 80 -8.01 -8.17 9.76
C PRO A 80 -8.64 -9.28 10.63
N GLN A 81 -8.12 -10.50 10.48
CA GLN A 81 -8.55 -11.66 11.26
C GLN A 81 -7.32 -12.40 11.79
N ASP A 82 -7.36 -12.72 13.08
CA ASP A 82 -6.29 -13.48 13.74
C ASP A 82 -4.89 -12.91 13.54
N GLY A 83 -4.79 -11.57 13.49
CA GLY A 83 -3.53 -10.88 13.30
C GLY A 83 -3.05 -10.83 11.85
N ASN A 84 -3.84 -11.30 10.90
CA ASN A 84 -3.51 -11.24 9.48
C ASN A 84 -4.02 -9.95 8.86
N ILE A 85 -3.10 -9.15 8.34
CA ILE A 85 -3.41 -7.94 7.57
C ILE A 85 -3.15 -8.23 6.10
N HIS A 86 -4.19 -8.14 5.28
CA HIS A 86 -4.07 -8.32 3.84
C HIS A 86 -4.05 -6.96 3.15
N ILE A 87 -3.02 -6.70 2.36
CA ILE A 87 -2.77 -5.38 1.79
C ILE A 87 -2.82 -5.36 0.27
N GLY A 88 -3.17 -4.19 -0.26
CA GLY A 88 -2.96 -3.83 -1.66
C GLY A 88 -2.19 -2.52 -1.71
N TYR A 89 -1.44 -2.29 -2.78
CA TYR A 89 -0.64 -1.08 -2.92
C TYR A 89 -0.38 -0.77 -4.40
N GLY A 90 -0.02 0.48 -4.66
CA GLY A 90 0.37 0.91 -5.99
C GLY A 90 1.02 2.27 -5.94
N VAL A 91 1.84 2.58 -6.95
CA VAL A 91 2.45 3.88 -7.12
C VAL A 91 2.12 4.42 -8.50
N ALA A 92 2.18 5.76 -8.63
CA ALA A 92 1.98 6.44 -9.90
C ALA A 92 2.98 5.92 -10.95
N PRO A 93 2.56 5.81 -12.23
CA PRO A 93 3.45 5.30 -13.28
C PRO A 93 4.80 6.00 -13.36
N SER A 94 4.85 7.31 -13.13
CA SER A 94 6.10 8.09 -13.16
C SER A 94 7.09 7.71 -12.04
N HIS A 95 6.65 6.98 -11.01
CA HIS A 95 7.48 6.61 -9.87
C HIS A 95 7.70 5.10 -9.76
N GLN A 96 7.26 4.34 -10.73
CA GLN A 96 7.52 2.89 -10.79
C GLN A 96 9.00 2.64 -11.14
N GLY A 97 9.54 1.54 -10.61
CA GLY A 97 10.92 1.13 -10.89
C GLY A 97 11.98 1.90 -10.12
N ARG A 98 11.62 2.74 -9.16
CA ARG A 98 12.57 3.54 -8.36
C ARG A 98 12.83 2.99 -6.96
N GLY A 99 12.22 1.86 -6.62
CA GLY A 99 12.37 1.26 -5.30
C GLY A 99 11.54 1.89 -4.19
N CYS A 100 10.73 2.92 -4.47
CA CYS A 100 9.91 3.56 -3.44
C CYS A 100 8.87 2.60 -2.85
N THR A 101 8.26 1.75 -3.66
CA THR A 101 7.31 0.76 -3.18
C THR A 101 8.00 -0.25 -2.27
N THR A 102 9.20 -0.72 -2.65
CA THR A 102 9.99 -1.64 -1.83
C THR A 102 10.29 -1.04 -0.46
N ARG A 103 10.69 0.22 -0.43
CA ARG A 103 10.98 0.93 0.83
C ARG A 103 9.72 1.13 1.66
N ALA A 104 8.60 1.47 1.03
CA ALA A 104 7.32 1.68 1.71
C ALA A 104 6.81 0.39 2.36
N ILE A 105 6.85 -0.72 1.65
CA ILE A 105 6.44 -2.02 2.19
C ILE A 105 7.37 -2.45 3.33
N GLY A 106 8.67 -2.14 3.24
CA GLY A 106 9.60 -2.34 4.33
C GLY A 106 9.20 -1.59 5.59
N GLN A 107 8.76 -0.34 5.46
CA GLN A 107 8.25 0.44 6.59
C GLN A 107 6.93 -0.10 7.13
N LEU A 108 6.08 -0.62 6.27
CA LEU A 108 4.82 -1.23 6.70
C LEU A 108 5.09 -2.50 7.55
N LEU A 109 6.07 -3.32 7.14
CA LEU A 109 6.49 -4.47 7.93
C LEU A 109 7.03 -4.03 9.30
N GLU A 110 7.83 -2.95 9.34
CA GLU A 110 8.35 -2.42 10.59
C GLU A 110 7.21 -1.93 11.50
N TRP A 111 6.23 -1.24 10.92
CA TRP A 111 5.03 -0.86 11.66
C TRP A 111 4.32 -2.10 12.22
N GLY A 112 4.17 -3.15 11.43
CA GLY A 112 3.52 -4.39 11.84
C GLY A 112 4.28 -5.09 12.97
N ARG A 113 5.61 -5.09 12.93
CA ARG A 113 6.44 -5.67 13.99
C ARG A 113 6.26 -4.96 15.32
N ASN A 114 5.94 -3.67 15.30
CA ASN A 114 5.75 -2.85 16.49
C ASN A 114 4.30 -2.80 16.97
N ASP A 115 3.38 -3.45 16.25
CA ASP A 115 1.97 -3.50 16.62
C ASP A 115 1.60 -4.91 17.07
N PRO A 116 1.26 -5.10 18.36
CA PRO A 116 0.96 -6.44 18.89
C PRO A 116 -0.26 -7.10 18.26
N ARG A 117 -1.10 -6.34 17.56
CA ARG A 117 -2.26 -6.88 16.86
C ARG A 117 -1.91 -7.57 15.55
N VAL A 118 -0.70 -7.34 15.02
CA VAL A 118 -0.28 -7.80 13.71
C VAL A 118 0.67 -8.98 13.85
N ALA A 119 0.25 -10.15 13.39
CA ALA A 119 1.05 -11.37 13.40
C ALA A 119 1.70 -11.63 12.04
N LEU A 120 1.00 -11.28 10.96
CA LEU A 120 1.53 -11.42 9.61
C LEU A 120 0.88 -10.42 8.65
N ILE A 121 1.57 -10.15 7.56
CA ILE A 121 1.07 -9.32 6.46
C ILE A 121 1.02 -10.19 5.22
N SER A 122 -0.10 -10.18 4.50
CA SER A 122 -0.27 -10.92 3.26
C SER A 122 -0.62 -9.99 2.11
N ALA A 123 -0.33 -10.44 0.91
CA ALA A 123 -0.61 -9.69 -0.32
C ALA A 123 -0.78 -10.66 -1.48
N GLU A 124 -1.36 -10.17 -2.56
CA GLU A 124 -1.50 -10.95 -3.79
C GLU A 124 -0.92 -10.16 -4.96
N THR A 125 -0.30 -10.87 -5.91
CA THR A 125 0.21 -10.26 -7.14
C THR A 125 -0.29 -11.04 -8.33
N GLY A 126 -0.51 -10.35 -9.46
CA GLY A 126 -0.74 -11.06 -10.73
C GLY A 126 0.49 -11.90 -11.09
N VAL A 127 0.27 -13.05 -11.71
CA VAL A 127 1.38 -13.94 -12.12
C VAL A 127 2.31 -13.26 -13.13
N ASP A 128 1.81 -12.25 -13.85
CA ASP A 128 2.58 -11.48 -14.82
C ASP A 128 3.15 -10.17 -14.24
N ASN A 129 2.81 -9.83 -13.01
CA ASN A 129 3.26 -8.60 -12.38
C ASN A 129 4.60 -8.80 -11.67
N ILE A 130 5.66 -8.89 -12.45
CA ILE A 130 7.01 -9.17 -11.95
C ILE A 130 7.50 -8.06 -10.98
N ALA A 131 7.20 -6.80 -11.29
CA ALA A 131 7.62 -5.68 -10.45
C ALA A 131 7.07 -5.81 -9.03
N SER A 132 5.78 -6.13 -8.89
CA SER A 132 5.14 -6.31 -7.58
C SER A 132 5.68 -7.54 -6.85
N GLN A 133 5.94 -8.63 -7.57
CA GLN A 133 6.54 -9.84 -7.00
C GLN A 133 7.91 -9.52 -6.39
N ARG A 134 8.74 -8.73 -7.09
CA ARG A 134 10.06 -8.33 -6.59
C ARG A 134 9.98 -7.46 -5.34
N VAL A 135 9.00 -6.57 -5.25
CA VAL A 135 8.78 -5.77 -4.06
C VAL A 135 8.58 -6.67 -2.84
N LEU A 136 7.74 -7.69 -2.98
CA LEU A 136 7.46 -8.62 -1.89
C LEU A 136 8.66 -9.51 -1.57
N GLU A 137 9.32 -10.07 -2.58
CA GLU A 137 10.51 -10.90 -2.39
C GLU A 137 11.61 -10.15 -1.65
N ARG A 138 11.87 -8.91 -2.04
CA ARG A 138 12.91 -8.07 -1.41
C ARG A 138 12.59 -7.76 0.05
N ASN A 139 11.34 -7.83 0.43
CA ASN A 139 10.90 -7.60 1.81
C ASN A 139 10.73 -8.90 2.59
N GLY A 140 11.17 -10.02 2.05
CA GLY A 140 11.13 -11.30 2.76
C GLY A 140 9.79 -12.00 2.74
N PHE A 141 8.85 -11.55 1.93
CA PHE A 141 7.61 -12.30 1.73
C PHE A 141 7.89 -13.60 1.01
N VAL A 142 7.14 -14.63 1.37
CA VAL A 142 7.23 -15.95 0.72
C VAL A 142 5.91 -16.27 0.03
N GLN A 143 6.02 -17.01 -1.08
CA GLN A 143 4.84 -17.49 -1.78
C GLN A 143 4.19 -18.60 -0.96
N ILE A 144 2.87 -18.53 -0.79
CA ILE A 144 2.12 -19.51 -0.03
C ILE A 144 1.08 -20.26 -0.89
N GLY A 145 0.90 -19.85 -2.13
CA GLY A 145 -0.02 -20.51 -3.03
C GLY A 145 -0.40 -19.63 -4.20
N GLU A 146 -1.35 -20.12 -4.97
CA GLU A 146 -1.92 -19.42 -6.12
C GLU A 146 -3.44 -19.56 -6.08
N ARG A 147 -4.12 -18.59 -6.70
CA ARG A 147 -5.57 -18.68 -6.89
C ARG A 147 -5.95 -17.95 -8.18
N VAL A 148 -7.16 -18.18 -8.65
CA VAL A 148 -7.69 -17.47 -9.81
C VAL A 148 -8.80 -16.56 -9.35
N ASP A 149 -8.64 -15.26 -9.63
CA ASP A 149 -9.66 -14.27 -9.35
C ASP A 149 -10.54 -14.07 -10.58
N ALA A 150 -11.85 -13.86 -10.36
CA ALA A 150 -12.81 -13.71 -11.45
C ALA A 150 -12.52 -12.49 -12.34
N GLU A 151 -11.97 -11.41 -11.74
CA GLU A 151 -11.66 -10.18 -12.46
C GLU A 151 -10.17 -10.07 -12.83
N ASP A 152 -9.29 -10.42 -11.90
CA ASP A 152 -7.84 -10.20 -12.03
C ASP A 152 -7.08 -11.41 -12.60
N GLY A 153 -7.76 -12.54 -12.79
CA GLY A 153 -7.14 -13.76 -13.31
C GLY A 153 -6.23 -14.46 -12.29
N PRO A 154 -5.18 -15.16 -12.79
CA PRO A 154 -4.28 -15.90 -11.90
C PRO A 154 -3.47 -14.97 -10.99
N LEU A 155 -3.44 -15.27 -9.69
CA LEU A 155 -2.73 -14.52 -8.66
C LEU A 155 -1.81 -15.44 -7.87
N ILE A 156 -0.68 -14.88 -7.42
CA ILE A 156 0.23 -15.51 -6.47
C ILE A 156 -0.06 -14.91 -5.09
N CYS A 157 -0.19 -15.76 -4.09
CA CYS A 157 -0.44 -15.35 -2.71
C CYS A 157 0.88 -15.33 -1.93
N TRP A 158 1.10 -14.26 -1.16
CA TRP A 158 2.33 -14.00 -0.43
C TRP A 158 2.05 -13.70 1.03
N GLN A 159 3.00 -14.01 1.91
CA GLN A 159 2.94 -13.57 3.29
C GLN A 159 4.31 -13.35 3.89
N ALA A 160 4.36 -12.46 4.89
CA ALA A 160 5.53 -12.23 5.72
C ALA A 160 5.10 -12.21 7.18
N MET A 161 5.83 -12.95 8.03
CA MET A 161 5.60 -12.93 9.46
C MET A 161 6.21 -11.66 10.05
N THR A 162 5.56 -11.07 11.05
CA THR A 162 6.07 -9.89 11.74
C THR A 162 6.95 -10.24 12.93
N ALA A 163 6.87 -11.46 13.38
CA ALA A 163 7.66 -11.94 14.51
C ALA A 163 8.69 -12.99 14.06
#